data_1d5a90f2ef25f710f7edb31b872dae25
#
_entry.id   1d5a90f2ef25f710f7edb31b872dae25
#
_cell.length_a   1.000
_cell.length_b   1.000
_cell.length_c   1.000
_cell.angle_alpha   90.00
_cell.angle_beta   90.00
_cell.angle_gamma   90.00
#
_symmetry.space_group_name_H-M   'P 1'
#
loop_
_entity.id
_entity.type
_entity.pdbx_description
1 polymer ?
#
loop_
_entity_poly.entity_id
_entity_poly.type
_entity_poly.pdbx_seq_one_letter_code
_entity_poly.pdbx_strand_id
1 'polypeptide(L)'
;PKTRYTSLAATNNYQNVLDLFKTMENKISSNLTGFELLWTNTYSQMVSDKTLYNKYLPDNYKYYIFIEYMGGDFENDYNKFEEIVLESVDKGIIDDAVIGKDEKEQVNIWGIREDVAVLADEKEFDQHFDISIPVSLIGEVIDKISLELKECEGVKTIFPFGHVADGNIHFIIGKDSDDDKLKSEINEIIYSNTEKVDGSISAEHGIG
;
A
#
# COMPACT_ATOMS: atom_id res chain seq x y z
N PRO A 1 23.62 1.87 -4.32
CA PRO A 1 23.17 3.12 -4.93
C PRO A 1 23.77 4.31 -4.18
N LYS A 2 23.98 5.44 -4.89
CA LYS A 2 24.53 6.67 -4.31
C LYS A 2 23.44 7.72 -4.07
N THR A 3 22.30 7.55 -4.73
CA THR A 3 21.13 8.44 -4.61
C THR A 3 19.90 7.62 -4.24
N ARG A 4 19.04 8.18 -3.40
CA ARG A 4 17.74 7.63 -3.02
C ARG A 4 16.74 8.76 -2.98
N TYR A 5 15.59 8.59 -3.62
CA TYR A 5 14.48 9.54 -3.61
C TYR A 5 13.17 8.79 -3.36
N THR A 6 12.31 9.42 -2.58
CA THR A 6 11.01 8.86 -2.20
C THR A 6 9.91 9.84 -2.54
N SER A 7 8.85 9.34 -3.17
CA SER A 7 7.61 10.08 -3.43
C SER A 7 6.43 9.36 -2.81
N LEU A 8 5.46 10.12 -2.34
CA LEU A 8 4.13 9.69 -2.00
C LEU A 8 3.15 10.31 -3.00
N ALA A 9 2.44 9.48 -3.73
CA ALA A 9 1.38 9.87 -4.67
C ALA A 9 0.02 9.37 -4.19
N ALA A 10 -1.06 9.99 -4.68
CA ALA A 10 -2.41 9.58 -4.35
C ALA A 10 -3.36 9.62 -5.56
N THR A 11 -4.34 8.72 -5.58
CA THR A 11 -5.40 8.69 -6.60
C THR A 11 -6.66 7.98 -6.07
N ASN A 12 -7.78 8.21 -6.74
CA ASN A 12 -9.05 7.56 -6.42
C ASN A 12 -9.38 6.37 -7.32
N ASN A 13 -8.55 6.10 -8.33
CA ASN A 13 -8.79 5.06 -9.34
C ASN A 13 -7.65 4.04 -9.38
N TYR A 14 -7.97 2.76 -9.23
CA TYR A 14 -6.95 1.71 -9.29
C TYR A 14 -6.26 1.60 -10.68
N GLN A 15 -6.98 1.88 -11.77
CA GLN A 15 -6.35 1.91 -13.10
C GLN A 15 -5.20 2.94 -13.14
N ASN A 16 -5.36 4.07 -12.45
CA ASN A 16 -4.33 5.08 -12.34
C ASN A 16 -3.09 4.56 -11.58
N VAL A 17 -3.27 3.70 -10.57
CA VAL A 17 -2.14 3.02 -9.90
C VAL A 17 -1.35 2.17 -10.91
N LEU A 18 -2.05 1.41 -11.75
CA LEU A 18 -1.44 0.59 -12.80
C LEU A 18 -0.74 1.42 -13.87
N ASP A 19 -1.34 2.54 -14.27
CA ASP A 19 -0.77 3.43 -15.29
C ASP A 19 0.47 4.15 -14.76
N LEU A 20 0.46 4.53 -13.48
CA LEU A 20 1.65 5.07 -12.80
C LEU A 20 2.76 4.02 -12.73
N PHE A 21 2.44 2.78 -12.31
CA PHE A 21 3.41 1.69 -12.26
C PHE A 21 4.09 1.46 -13.61
N LYS A 22 3.30 1.33 -14.67
CA LYS A 22 3.82 1.20 -16.05
C LYS A 22 4.67 2.39 -16.47
N THR A 23 4.29 3.60 -16.08
CA THR A 23 5.05 4.82 -16.37
C THR A 23 6.42 4.76 -15.71
N MET A 24 6.46 4.38 -14.43
CA MET A 24 7.71 4.23 -13.67
C MET A 24 8.58 3.11 -14.26
N GLU A 25 8.02 1.93 -14.53
CA GLU A 25 8.76 0.83 -15.16
C GLU A 25 9.38 1.25 -16.50
N ASN A 26 8.62 1.91 -17.36
CA ASN A 26 9.12 2.32 -18.69
C ASN A 26 10.23 3.38 -18.62
N LYS A 27 10.16 4.30 -17.65
CA LYS A 27 11.08 5.44 -17.58
C LYS A 27 12.30 5.19 -16.68
N ILE A 28 12.16 4.40 -15.61
CA ILE A 28 13.20 4.21 -14.59
C ILE A 28 13.42 2.75 -14.16
N SER A 29 12.84 1.77 -14.83
CA SER A 29 12.92 0.32 -14.58
C SER A 29 13.99 -0.14 -13.56
N SER A 30 15.27 -0.05 -13.95
CA SER A 30 16.42 -0.49 -13.12
C SER A 30 16.66 0.33 -11.85
N ASN A 31 16.02 1.49 -11.73
CA ASN A 31 16.15 2.42 -10.62
C ASN A 31 14.90 2.45 -9.72
N LEU A 32 13.79 1.83 -10.16
CA LEU A 32 12.59 1.66 -9.36
C LEU A 32 12.83 0.53 -8.35
N THR A 33 12.98 0.87 -7.09
CA THR A 33 13.30 -0.09 -6.01
C THR A 33 12.16 -0.33 -5.05
N GLY A 34 11.11 0.51 -5.11
CA GLY A 34 9.88 0.32 -4.33
C GLY A 34 8.68 0.90 -5.03
N PHE A 35 7.57 0.16 -5.04
CA PHE A 35 6.26 0.61 -5.50
C PHE A 35 5.17 -0.03 -4.64
N GLU A 36 4.81 0.67 -3.56
CA GLU A 36 3.99 0.18 -2.49
C GLU A 36 2.63 0.86 -2.48
N LEU A 37 1.61 0.15 -2.03
CA LEU A 37 0.23 0.65 -2.01
C LEU A 37 -0.37 0.55 -0.62
N LEU A 38 -0.99 1.64 -0.17
CA LEU A 38 -1.86 1.68 1.00
C LEU A 38 -3.25 2.17 0.59
N TRP A 39 -4.28 1.57 1.18
CA TRP A 39 -5.65 2.10 1.11
C TRP A 39 -5.88 3.20 2.13
N THR A 40 -6.94 3.98 1.94
CA THR A 40 -7.31 5.12 2.81
C THR A 40 -7.23 4.79 4.30
N ASN A 41 -7.83 3.69 4.73
CA ASN A 41 -7.87 3.32 6.16
C ASN A 41 -6.47 3.10 6.72
N THR A 42 -5.63 2.41 5.96
CA THR A 42 -4.25 2.14 6.34
C THR A 42 -3.45 3.43 6.42
N TYR A 43 -3.50 4.26 5.36
CA TYR A 43 -2.81 5.55 5.36
C TYR A 43 -3.27 6.45 6.51
N SER A 44 -4.59 6.59 6.73
CA SER A 44 -5.14 7.42 7.80
C SER A 44 -4.66 6.99 9.20
N GLN A 45 -4.56 5.67 9.43
CA GLN A 45 -4.01 5.14 10.69
C GLN A 45 -2.54 5.47 10.82
N MET A 46 -1.74 5.29 9.76
CA MET A 46 -0.30 5.52 9.75
C MET A 46 0.09 6.99 9.98
N VAL A 47 -0.76 7.95 9.57
CA VAL A 47 -0.52 9.39 9.75
C VAL A 47 -1.42 10.02 10.81
N SER A 48 -2.00 9.21 11.70
CA SER A 48 -2.82 9.69 12.80
C SER A 48 -1.98 10.38 13.87
N ASP A 49 -2.62 11.16 14.74
CA ASP A 49 -1.96 11.86 15.87
C ASP A 49 -1.27 10.90 16.87
N LYS A 50 -1.49 9.60 16.73
CA LYS A 50 -0.87 8.55 17.57
C LYS A 50 0.49 8.09 17.05
N THR A 51 0.91 8.55 15.89
CA THR A 51 2.13 8.13 15.22
C THR A 51 3.17 9.25 15.16
N LEU A 52 4.38 8.92 14.73
CA LEU A 52 5.47 9.90 14.53
C LEU A 52 5.55 10.43 13.09
N TYR A 53 4.63 10.00 12.23
CA TYR A 53 4.69 10.31 10.80
C TYR A 53 3.88 11.55 10.46
N ASN A 54 4.43 12.36 9.56
CA ASN A 54 3.74 13.55 9.07
C ASN A 54 2.66 13.17 8.05
N LYS A 55 1.54 13.88 8.09
CA LYS A 55 0.52 13.79 7.06
C LYS A 55 0.89 14.67 5.87
N TYR A 56 1.52 14.08 4.86
CA TYR A 56 1.99 14.80 3.68
C TYR A 56 0.89 15.09 2.66
N LEU A 57 -0.09 14.20 2.53
CA LEU A 57 -1.26 14.35 1.68
C LEU A 57 -2.55 14.25 2.49
N PRO A 58 -3.67 14.82 2.02
CA PRO A 58 -5.00 14.60 2.62
C PRO A 58 -5.35 13.11 2.66
N ASP A 59 -6.08 12.66 3.68
CA ASP A 59 -6.48 11.25 3.87
C ASP A 59 -7.86 10.92 3.27
N ASN A 60 -8.20 11.57 2.18
CA ASN A 60 -9.46 11.42 1.45
C ASN A 60 -9.31 10.79 0.05
N TYR A 61 -8.10 10.41 -0.33
CA TYR A 61 -7.87 9.60 -1.52
C TYR A 61 -8.05 8.11 -1.21
N LYS A 62 -8.41 7.34 -2.23
CA LYS A 62 -8.63 5.90 -2.08
C LYS A 62 -7.34 5.12 -1.99
N TYR A 63 -6.33 5.52 -2.74
CA TYR A 63 -5.03 4.86 -2.88
C TYR A 63 -3.89 5.82 -2.65
N TYR A 64 -2.88 5.36 -1.89
CA TYR A 64 -1.63 6.05 -1.60
C TYR A 64 -0.48 5.18 -2.06
N ILE A 65 0.35 5.71 -2.95
CA ILE A 65 1.42 5.00 -3.63
C ILE A 65 2.75 5.56 -3.16
N PHE A 66 3.58 4.70 -2.60
CA PHE A 66 4.94 5.03 -2.17
C PHE A 66 5.91 4.53 -3.23
N ILE A 67 6.72 5.43 -3.76
CA ILE A 67 7.64 5.15 -4.85
C ILE A 67 9.05 5.43 -4.38
N GLU A 68 9.94 4.45 -4.51
CA GLU A 68 11.35 4.63 -4.22
C GLU A 68 12.19 4.50 -5.49
N TYR A 69 13.05 5.47 -5.68
CA TYR A 69 14.05 5.51 -6.73
C TYR A 69 15.44 5.39 -6.13
N MET A 70 16.28 4.52 -6.65
CA MET A 70 17.70 4.45 -6.30
C MET A 70 18.56 4.55 -7.55
N GLY A 71 19.57 5.44 -7.53
CA GLY A 71 20.43 5.69 -8.67
C GLY A 71 21.90 5.85 -8.33
N GLY A 72 22.62 6.54 -9.18
CA GLY A 72 24.06 6.78 -9.03
C GLY A 72 24.55 8.09 -9.60
N ASP A 73 23.66 8.89 -10.19
CA ASP A 73 23.95 10.19 -10.79
C ASP A 73 23.31 11.32 -9.96
N PHE A 74 24.11 11.91 -9.07
CA PHE A 74 23.64 12.96 -8.17
C PHE A 74 23.08 14.21 -8.88
N GLU A 75 23.51 14.49 -10.09
CA GLU A 75 23.12 15.69 -10.81
C GLU A 75 21.79 15.52 -11.54
N ASN A 76 21.51 14.31 -12.05
CA ASN A 76 20.40 14.08 -12.95
C ASN A 76 19.25 13.23 -12.35
N ASP A 77 19.55 12.38 -11.37
CA ASP A 77 18.56 11.43 -10.82
C ASP A 77 17.35 12.12 -10.19
N TYR A 78 17.56 13.19 -9.41
CA TYR A 78 16.48 13.94 -8.78
C TYR A 78 15.58 14.59 -9.84
N ASN A 79 16.16 15.30 -10.78
CA ASN A 79 15.40 16.00 -11.82
C ASN A 79 14.60 15.03 -12.67
N LYS A 80 15.18 13.89 -13.02
CA LYS A 80 14.49 12.84 -13.76
C LYS A 80 13.32 12.25 -12.97
N PHE A 81 13.52 11.96 -11.70
CA PHE A 81 12.46 11.41 -10.85
C PHE A 81 11.33 12.43 -10.65
N GLU A 82 11.68 13.69 -10.34
CA GLU A 82 10.73 14.78 -10.18
C GLU A 82 9.91 15.01 -11.46
N GLU A 83 10.56 15.06 -12.63
CA GLU A 83 9.88 15.23 -13.93
C GLU A 83 8.82 14.15 -14.15
N ILE A 84 9.14 12.88 -13.85
CA ILE A 84 8.19 11.78 -14.03
C ILE A 84 6.99 11.91 -13.11
N VAL A 85 7.20 12.27 -11.84
CA VAL A 85 6.12 12.47 -10.87
C VAL A 85 5.23 13.64 -11.29
N LEU A 86 5.81 14.80 -11.64
CA LEU A 86 5.07 15.98 -12.08
C LEU A 86 4.30 15.73 -13.38
N GLU A 87 4.91 15.09 -14.38
CA GLU A 87 4.19 14.69 -15.60
C GLU A 87 2.99 13.77 -15.30
N SER A 88 3.10 12.90 -14.30
CA SER A 88 2.01 11.99 -13.91
C SER A 88 0.84 12.75 -13.31
N VAL A 89 1.09 13.82 -12.55
CA VAL A 89 0.05 14.75 -12.08
C VAL A 89 -0.56 15.53 -13.25
N ASP A 90 0.28 16.14 -14.09
CA ASP A 90 -0.18 16.97 -15.22
C ASP A 90 -1.04 16.18 -16.22
N LYS A 91 -0.74 14.91 -16.42
CA LYS A 91 -1.50 14.00 -17.28
C LYS A 91 -2.74 13.40 -16.61
N GLY A 92 -2.98 13.70 -15.34
CA GLY A 92 -4.10 13.15 -14.57
C GLY A 92 -3.99 11.64 -14.31
N ILE A 93 -2.76 11.07 -14.36
CA ILE A 93 -2.50 9.70 -13.92
C ILE A 93 -2.62 9.58 -12.41
N ILE A 94 -2.22 10.60 -11.68
CA ILE A 94 -2.39 10.72 -10.23
C ILE A 94 -3.03 12.06 -9.88
N ASP A 95 -3.75 12.11 -8.77
CA ASP A 95 -4.49 13.30 -8.35
C ASP A 95 -3.60 14.26 -7.54
N ASP A 96 -2.65 13.74 -6.77
CA ASP A 96 -1.74 14.51 -5.91
C ASP A 96 -0.42 13.77 -5.69
N ALA A 97 0.67 14.50 -5.39
CA ALA A 97 1.94 13.90 -5.04
C ALA A 97 2.85 14.84 -4.25
N VAL A 98 3.73 14.25 -3.45
CA VAL A 98 4.84 14.93 -2.77
C VAL A 98 6.12 14.12 -2.95
N ILE A 99 7.24 14.81 -3.13
CA ILE A 99 8.58 14.22 -3.16
C ILE A 99 9.33 14.71 -1.92
N GLY A 100 9.97 13.79 -1.19
CA GLY A 100 10.77 14.17 -0.02
C GLY A 100 11.94 15.05 -0.42
N LYS A 101 12.01 16.27 0.15
CA LYS A 101 12.98 17.32 -0.19
C LYS A 101 14.38 17.02 0.32
N ASP A 102 14.47 16.27 1.41
CA ASP A 102 15.71 15.90 2.06
C ASP A 102 15.61 14.46 2.61
N GLU A 103 16.73 13.95 3.09
CA GLU A 103 16.80 12.58 3.64
C GLU A 103 15.82 12.35 4.78
N LYS A 104 15.59 13.35 5.64
CA LYS A 104 14.65 13.24 6.75
C LYS A 104 13.21 13.10 6.29
N GLU A 105 12.78 13.89 5.31
CA GLU A 105 11.45 13.76 4.72
C GLU A 105 11.30 12.43 3.97
N GLN A 106 12.30 12.01 3.21
CA GLN A 106 12.29 10.73 2.49
C GLN A 106 12.15 9.55 3.45
N VAL A 107 12.91 9.53 4.55
CA VAL A 107 12.82 8.51 5.60
C VAL A 107 11.45 8.56 6.30
N ASN A 108 10.90 9.74 6.56
CA ASN A 108 9.60 9.88 7.19
C ASN A 108 8.47 9.41 6.26
N ILE A 109 8.51 9.74 4.97
CA ILE A 109 7.53 9.25 3.98
C ILE A 109 7.62 7.73 3.88
N TRP A 110 8.80 7.16 3.71
CA TRP A 110 8.97 5.71 3.58
C TRP A 110 8.58 4.96 4.85
N GLY A 111 8.86 5.54 6.01
CA GLY A 111 8.47 5.00 7.31
C GLY A 111 6.96 4.81 7.48
N ILE A 112 6.13 5.67 6.84
CA ILE A 112 4.67 5.47 6.81
C ILE A 112 4.30 4.09 6.24
N ARG A 113 5.08 3.58 5.28
CA ARG A 113 4.85 2.26 4.68
C ARG A 113 5.46 1.12 5.49
N GLU A 114 6.63 1.33 6.11
CA GLU A 114 7.40 0.26 6.75
C GLU A 114 6.97 -0.04 8.19
N ASP A 115 6.53 0.95 8.93
CA ASP A 115 6.20 0.79 10.36
C ASP A 115 4.80 0.19 10.58
N VAL A 116 4.58 -0.99 9.99
CA VAL A 116 3.30 -1.70 10.06
C VAL A 116 2.90 -2.12 11.47
N ALA A 117 3.82 -2.08 12.43
CA ALA A 117 3.52 -2.32 13.84
C ALA A 117 2.50 -1.30 14.40
N VAL A 118 2.41 -0.12 13.81
CA VAL A 118 1.40 0.91 14.16
C VAL A 118 -0.03 0.47 13.81
N LEU A 119 -0.17 -0.48 12.87
CA LEU A 119 -1.48 -1.00 12.43
C LEU A 119 -2.02 -2.07 13.38
N ALA A 120 -1.13 -2.77 14.09
CA ALA A 120 -1.54 -3.69 15.13
C ALA A 120 -2.17 -2.89 16.28
N ASP A 121 -3.44 -3.16 16.57
CA ASP A 121 -4.12 -2.47 17.66
C ASP A 121 -3.49 -2.93 18.99
N GLU A 122 -3.34 -2.01 19.95
CA GLU A 122 -3.01 -2.30 21.36
C GLU A 122 -4.03 -3.27 22.01
N LYS A 123 -5.07 -3.65 21.29
CA LYS A 123 -6.17 -4.53 21.68
C LYS A 123 -6.01 -5.95 21.17
N GLU A 124 -4.87 -6.57 21.39
CA GLU A 124 -4.68 -8.01 21.59
C GLU A 124 -5.18 -9.01 20.51
N PHE A 125 -6.07 -8.66 19.55
CA PHE A 125 -6.70 -9.63 18.66
C PHE A 125 -6.60 -9.23 17.19
N ASP A 126 -5.39 -9.30 16.66
CA ASP A 126 -5.16 -9.11 15.22
C ASP A 126 -5.12 -10.45 14.47
N GLN A 127 -5.53 -10.42 13.22
CA GLN A 127 -5.37 -11.52 12.28
C GLN A 127 -4.70 -11.00 11.01
N HIS A 128 -3.61 -11.65 10.62
CA HIS A 128 -2.74 -11.21 9.54
C HIS A 128 -2.87 -12.15 8.35
N PHE A 129 -2.84 -11.58 7.15
CA PHE A 129 -2.88 -12.33 5.91
C PHE A 129 -1.83 -11.80 4.95
N ASP A 130 -1.34 -12.71 4.13
CA ASP A 130 -0.34 -12.49 3.11
C ASP A 130 -0.77 -13.26 1.86
N ILE A 131 -1.45 -12.58 0.93
CA ILE A 131 -2.06 -13.18 -0.25
C ILE A 131 -1.46 -12.60 -1.53
N SER A 132 -1.49 -13.36 -2.61
CA SER A 132 -1.14 -12.86 -3.93
C SER A 132 -2.35 -12.86 -4.85
N ILE A 133 -2.55 -11.75 -5.56
CA ILE A 133 -3.67 -11.52 -6.47
C ILE A 133 -3.11 -11.03 -7.80
N PRO A 134 -3.69 -11.45 -8.95
CA PRO A 134 -3.31 -10.86 -10.24
C PRO A 134 -3.36 -9.34 -10.19
N VAL A 135 -2.26 -8.69 -10.57
CA VAL A 135 -2.04 -7.24 -10.39
C VAL A 135 -3.21 -6.39 -10.89
N SER A 136 -3.81 -6.77 -12.03
CA SER A 136 -4.95 -6.05 -12.60
C SER A 136 -6.24 -6.14 -11.78
N LEU A 137 -6.36 -7.10 -10.89
CA LEU A 137 -7.57 -7.37 -10.09
C LEU A 137 -7.46 -6.91 -8.63
N ILE A 138 -6.28 -6.46 -8.18
CA ILE A 138 -6.06 -6.06 -6.79
C ILE A 138 -7.11 -5.08 -6.30
N GLY A 139 -7.36 -3.99 -7.04
CA GLY A 139 -8.31 -2.95 -6.60
C GLY A 139 -9.71 -3.50 -6.36
N GLU A 140 -10.24 -4.30 -7.30
CA GLU A 140 -11.57 -4.88 -7.22
C GLU A 140 -11.69 -5.92 -6.09
N VAL A 141 -10.72 -6.84 -6.02
CA VAL A 141 -10.74 -7.94 -5.06
C VAL A 141 -10.58 -7.45 -3.62
N ILE A 142 -9.65 -6.50 -3.39
CA ILE A 142 -9.43 -5.95 -2.05
C ILE A 142 -10.61 -5.10 -1.58
N ASP A 143 -11.24 -4.34 -2.47
CA ASP A 143 -12.47 -3.61 -2.16
C ASP A 143 -13.60 -4.57 -1.76
N LYS A 144 -13.77 -5.66 -2.50
CA LYS A 144 -14.78 -6.68 -2.21
C LYS A 144 -14.52 -7.37 -0.88
N ILE A 145 -13.29 -7.82 -0.63
CA ILE A 145 -12.90 -8.42 0.66
C ILE A 145 -13.18 -7.43 1.80
N SER A 146 -12.79 -6.17 1.64
CA SER A 146 -12.98 -5.15 2.67
C SER A 146 -14.46 -4.87 2.96
N LEU A 147 -15.34 -4.95 1.95
CA LEU A 147 -16.77 -4.81 2.13
C LEU A 147 -17.35 -6.01 2.89
N GLU A 148 -17.02 -7.24 2.50
CA GLU A 148 -17.49 -8.46 3.16
C GLU A 148 -17.01 -8.52 4.63
N LEU A 149 -15.76 -8.14 4.90
CA LEU A 149 -15.22 -8.09 6.27
C LEU A 149 -15.91 -7.04 7.16
N LYS A 150 -16.39 -5.93 6.60
CA LYS A 150 -17.13 -4.91 7.37
C LYS A 150 -18.48 -5.40 7.87
N GLU A 151 -19.07 -6.40 7.22
CA GLU A 151 -20.34 -6.99 7.63
C GLU A 151 -20.15 -8.05 8.73
N CYS A 152 -18.92 -8.52 9.01
CA CYS A 152 -18.63 -9.47 10.07
C CYS A 152 -18.73 -8.81 11.44
N GLU A 153 -19.62 -9.33 12.26
CA GLU A 153 -19.74 -8.90 13.66
C GLU A 153 -18.45 -9.24 14.42
N GLY A 154 -17.82 -8.21 15.02
CA GLY A 154 -16.55 -8.36 15.74
C GLY A 154 -15.33 -7.86 14.98
N VAL A 155 -15.38 -7.63 13.67
CA VAL A 155 -14.32 -6.95 12.94
C VAL A 155 -14.37 -5.44 13.26
N LYS A 156 -13.22 -4.86 13.65
CA LYS A 156 -13.09 -3.47 14.06
C LYS A 156 -12.29 -2.62 13.07
N THR A 157 -11.19 -3.15 12.60
CA THR A 157 -10.30 -2.45 11.65
C THR A 157 -9.88 -3.37 10.53
N ILE A 158 -9.67 -2.80 9.36
CA ILE A 158 -9.23 -3.51 8.16
C ILE A 158 -8.16 -2.65 7.51
N PHE A 159 -6.93 -3.13 7.49
CA PHE A 159 -5.77 -2.42 6.95
C PHE A 159 -5.12 -3.21 5.81
N PRO A 160 -5.58 -3.01 4.56
CA PRO A 160 -4.92 -3.55 3.38
C PRO A 160 -3.73 -2.67 2.97
N PHE A 161 -2.63 -3.31 2.60
CA PHE A 161 -1.43 -2.68 2.03
C PHE A 161 -0.61 -3.74 1.28
N GLY A 162 0.32 -3.33 0.44
CA GLY A 162 1.19 -4.33 -0.19
C GLY A 162 1.98 -3.86 -1.40
N HIS A 163 2.59 -4.84 -2.05
CA HIS A 163 3.48 -4.70 -3.19
C HIS A 163 2.70 -4.88 -4.49
N VAL A 164 2.49 -3.80 -5.24
CA VAL A 164 1.72 -3.88 -6.50
C VAL A 164 2.46 -4.70 -7.56
N ALA A 165 3.80 -4.60 -7.60
CA ALA A 165 4.61 -5.17 -8.67
C ALA A 165 4.48 -6.70 -8.82
N ASP A 166 4.35 -7.41 -7.71
CA ASP A 166 4.24 -8.88 -7.66
C ASP A 166 2.85 -9.38 -7.22
N GLY A 167 1.94 -8.45 -6.94
CA GLY A 167 0.57 -8.78 -6.55
C GLY A 167 0.42 -9.19 -5.09
N ASN A 168 1.44 -9.02 -4.27
CA ASN A 168 1.41 -9.40 -2.87
C ASN A 168 0.70 -8.35 -2.02
N ILE A 169 -0.39 -8.74 -1.38
CA ILE A 169 -1.22 -7.89 -0.53
C ILE A 169 -1.33 -8.48 0.86
N HIS A 170 -1.05 -7.63 1.83
CA HIS A 170 -1.18 -7.93 3.24
C HIS A 170 -2.48 -7.36 3.81
N PHE A 171 -3.03 -8.03 4.82
CA PHE A 171 -4.09 -7.49 5.65
C PHE A 171 -3.70 -7.61 7.12
N ILE A 172 -3.98 -6.56 7.87
CA ILE A 172 -4.05 -6.60 9.34
C ILE A 172 -5.50 -6.29 9.71
N ILE A 173 -6.15 -7.26 10.36
CA ILE A 173 -7.57 -7.19 10.70
C ILE A 173 -7.70 -7.22 12.21
N GLY A 174 -8.08 -6.07 12.78
CA GLY A 174 -8.35 -5.96 14.21
C GLY A 174 -9.73 -6.47 14.57
N LYS A 175 -9.82 -7.23 15.67
CA LYS A 175 -11.04 -7.89 16.16
C LYS A 175 -11.35 -7.48 17.60
N ASP A 176 -12.59 -7.67 18.04
CA ASP A 176 -12.96 -7.46 19.46
C ASP A 176 -12.78 -8.72 20.32
N SER A 177 -12.55 -9.86 19.71
CA SER A 177 -12.37 -11.14 20.40
C SER A 177 -11.45 -12.09 19.62
N ASP A 178 -10.94 -13.10 20.32
CA ASP A 178 -10.17 -14.20 19.72
C ASP A 178 -11.03 -15.44 19.45
N ASP A 179 -12.30 -15.23 19.14
CA ASP A 179 -13.27 -16.30 18.86
C ASP A 179 -12.91 -17.08 17.60
N ASP A 180 -12.90 -18.41 17.69
CA ASP A 180 -12.55 -19.30 16.58
C ASP A 180 -13.55 -19.24 15.41
N LYS A 181 -14.81 -18.93 15.70
CA LYS A 181 -15.84 -18.76 14.66
C LYS A 181 -15.55 -17.51 13.84
N LEU A 182 -15.27 -16.39 14.51
CA LEU A 182 -14.89 -15.14 13.84
C LEU A 182 -13.61 -15.29 13.02
N LYS A 183 -12.59 -15.97 13.56
CA LYS A 183 -11.36 -16.30 12.80
C LYS A 183 -11.66 -17.09 11.54
N SER A 184 -12.51 -18.10 11.64
CA SER A 184 -12.89 -18.95 10.50
C SER A 184 -13.68 -18.18 9.46
N GLU A 185 -14.58 -17.29 9.86
CA GLU A 185 -15.35 -16.44 8.96
C GLU A 185 -14.45 -15.47 8.18
N ILE A 186 -13.49 -14.82 8.86
CA ILE A 186 -12.50 -13.95 8.23
C ILE A 186 -11.63 -14.74 7.24
N ASN A 187 -11.14 -15.92 7.62
CA ASN A 187 -10.37 -16.81 6.73
C ASN A 187 -11.17 -17.16 5.46
N GLU A 188 -12.43 -17.56 5.62
CA GLU A 188 -13.29 -17.93 4.50
C GLU A 188 -13.46 -16.77 3.51
N ILE A 189 -13.72 -15.55 4.01
CA ILE A 189 -13.87 -14.37 3.16
C ILE A 189 -12.60 -14.10 2.36
N ILE A 190 -11.45 -14.07 3.02
CA ILE A 190 -10.19 -13.72 2.36
C ILE A 190 -9.81 -14.82 1.36
N TYR A 191 -9.79 -16.07 1.79
CA TYR A 191 -9.30 -17.17 0.96
C TYR A 191 -10.24 -17.49 -0.20
N SER A 192 -11.57 -17.48 0.02
CA SER A 192 -12.51 -17.73 -1.07
C SER A 192 -12.49 -16.65 -2.14
N ASN A 193 -12.29 -15.37 -1.78
CA ASN A 193 -12.15 -14.30 -2.77
C ASN A 193 -10.81 -14.35 -3.50
N THR A 194 -9.74 -14.76 -2.82
CA THR A 194 -8.43 -14.98 -3.44
C THR A 194 -8.46 -16.14 -4.43
N GLU A 195 -9.07 -17.27 -4.06
CA GLU A 195 -9.20 -18.45 -4.92
C GLU A 195 -10.02 -18.15 -6.19
N LYS A 196 -11.10 -17.37 -6.10
CA LYS A 196 -11.95 -17.00 -7.25
C LYS A 196 -11.22 -16.30 -8.39
N VAL A 197 -10.06 -15.74 -8.11
CA VAL A 197 -9.22 -15.02 -9.09
C VAL A 197 -7.89 -15.73 -9.36
N ASP A 198 -7.81 -17.02 -9.04
CA ASP A 198 -6.60 -17.84 -9.17
C ASP A 198 -5.40 -17.24 -8.40
N GLY A 199 -5.66 -16.57 -7.29
CA GLY A 199 -4.66 -16.02 -6.38
C GLY A 199 -4.05 -17.08 -5.46
N SER A 200 -2.99 -16.71 -4.73
CA SER A 200 -2.36 -17.55 -3.71
C SER A 200 -2.74 -17.07 -2.31
N ILE A 201 -3.07 -18.00 -1.43
CA ILE A 201 -3.38 -17.73 -0.01
C ILE A 201 -2.14 -17.57 0.86
N SER A 202 -0.95 -17.70 0.29
CA SER A 202 0.33 -17.40 0.92
C SER A 202 1.30 -16.93 -0.14
N ALA A 203 1.81 -15.71 -0.02
CA ALA A 203 2.77 -15.13 -0.95
C ALA A 203 4.20 -15.26 -0.44
N GLU A 204 4.51 -14.78 0.76
CA GLU A 204 5.87 -14.73 1.31
C GLU A 204 6.04 -15.56 2.59
N HIS A 205 5.03 -15.61 3.46
CA HIS A 205 5.16 -16.13 4.83
C HIS A 205 4.94 -17.63 4.98
N GLY A 206 4.52 -18.32 3.91
CA GLY A 206 4.15 -19.75 3.99
C GLY A 206 2.81 -19.97 4.70
N ILE A 207 2.32 -21.21 4.68
CA ILE A 207 1.03 -21.58 5.29
C ILE A 207 1.23 -22.25 6.68
N GLY A 208 2.28 -21.88 7.34
CA GLY A 208 2.63 -22.05 8.73
C GLY A 208 2.49 -23.36 9.41
#